data_58d6ca6b9b9a42a185d246d3061aa3fe
#
_entry.id   58d6ca6b9b9a42a185d246d3061aa3fe
#
_cell.length_a   1.000
_cell.length_b   1.000
_cell.length_c   1.000
_cell.angle_alpha   90.00
_cell.angle_beta   90.00
_cell.angle_gamma   90.00
#
_symmetry.space_group_name_H-M   'P 1'
#
loop_
_entity.id
_entity.type
_entity.pdbx_description
1 polymer ?
#
loop_
_entity_poly.entity_id
_entity_poly.type
_entity_poly.pdbx_seq_one_letter_code
_entity_poly.pdbx_strand_id
1 'polypeptide(L)'
;MRDGGCVKGCLQIAVPIIILIALAIYCAFPHPTHNQDQLKAVAAEASHLVTTYPLGKSVRWVEIQNYKWPPSIAELKPSSVTVRPGMVEITTKSFFDAGWGYGFTLDKQNLTMLVECWSELGYGVYWRGPC
;
A
#
# COMPACT_ATOMS: atom_id res chain seq x y z
N MET A 1 38.96 39.60 -13.34
CA MET A 1 37.74 39.47 -12.52
C MET A 1 36.51 39.37 -13.43
N ARG A 2 36.24 38.20 -13.94
CA ARG A 2 35.05 37.92 -14.73
C ARG A 2 34.80 36.42 -14.65
N ASP A 3 34.02 35.93 -13.67
CA ASP A 3 33.53 34.54 -13.66
C ASP A 3 32.39 34.31 -12.67
N GLY A 4 31.50 35.30 -12.48
CA GLY A 4 30.34 35.17 -11.59
C GLY A 4 29.01 34.93 -12.27
N GLY A 5 28.92 34.98 -13.61
CA GLY A 5 27.63 34.99 -14.33
C GLY A 5 27.10 33.62 -14.71
N CYS A 6 27.94 32.65 -14.96
CA CYS A 6 27.52 31.34 -15.47
C CYS A 6 26.96 30.43 -14.38
N VAL A 7 27.46 30.51 -13.15
CA VAL A 7 27.05 29.66 -12.03
C VAL A 7 25.62 30.00 -11.55
N LYS A 8 25.25 31.28 -11.55
CA LYS A 8 23.90 31.71 -11.14
C LYS A 8 22.83 31.25 -12.11
N GLY A 9 23.08 31.28 -13.41
CA GLY A 9 22.14 30.84 -14.43
C GLY A 9 21.88 29.32 -14.40
N CYS A 10 22.92 28.51 -14.20
CA CYS A 10 22.80 27.07 -14.08
C CYS A 10 22.02 26.66 -12.81
N LEU A 11 22.20 27.37 -11.70
CA LEU A 11 21.50 27.06 -10.46
C LEU A 11 20.01 27.39 -10.55
N GLN A 12 19.63 28.44 -11.25
CA GLN A 12 18.22 28.85 -11.43
C GLN A 12 17.42 27.86 -12.28
N ILE A 13 18.06 27.13 -13.18
CA ILE A 13 17.39 26.13 -14.03
C ILE A 13 17.40 24.74 -13.35
N ALA A 14 18.46 24.43 -12.61
CA ALA A 14 18.60 23.11 -11.96
C ALA A 14 17.58 22.89 -10.84
N VAL A 15 17.26 23.92 -10.05
CA VAL A 15 16.31 23.79 -8.92
C VAL A 15 14.89 23.37 -9.38
N PRO A 16 14.25 24.03 -10.36
CA PRO A 16 12.92 23.61 -10.81
C PRO A 16 12.92 22.21 -11.45
N ILE A 17 13.99 21.82 -12.13
CA ILE A 17 14.11 20.47 -12.70
C ILE A 17 14.17 19.41 -11.60
N ILE A 18 14.94 19.64 -10.56
CA ILE A 18 15.05 18.73 -9.41
C ILE A 18 13.69 18.59 -8.71
N ILE A 19 12.96 19.70 -8.53
CA ILE A 19 11.60 19.68 -7.94
C ILE A 19 10.64 18.88 -8.81
N LEU A 20 10.65 19.06 -10.13
CA LEU A 20 9.81 18.32 -11.06
C LEU A 20 10.12 16.83 -11.04
N ILE A 21 11.39 16.44 -10.99
CA ILE A 21 11.81 15.05 -10.88
C ILE A 21 11.34 14.47 -9.54
N ALA A 22 11.52 15.18 -8.43
CA ALA A 22 11.07 14.74 -7.12
C ALA A 22 9.55 14.56 -7.05
N LEU A 23 8.78 15.47 -7.64
CA LEU A 23 7.33 15.38 -7.76
C LEU A 23 6.90 14.18 -8.62
N ALA A 24 7.59 13.97 -9.75
CA ALA A 24 7.30 12.83 -10.63
C ALA A 24 7.58 11.49 -9.92
N ILE A 25 8.67 11.39 -9.18
CA ILE A 25 9.00 10.22 -8.36
C ILE A 25 7.92 10.03 -7.28
N TYR A 26 7.57 11.09 -6.55
CA TYR A 26 6.56 11.03 -5.51
C TYR A 26 5.20 10.53 -6.06
N CYS A 27 4.75 11.06 -7.21
CA CYS A 27 3.50 10.65 -7.86
C CYS A 27 3.55 9.24 -8.45
N ALA A 28 4.74 8.69 -8.74
CA ALA A 28 4.91 7.36 -9.33
C ALA A 28 4.73 6.22 -8.31
N PHE A 29 4.91 6.51 -7.01
CA PHE A 29 4.80 5.51 -5.95
C PHE A 29 3.46 5.62 -5.23
N PRO A 30 2.81 4.47 -4.91
CA PRO A 30 1.60 4.46 -4.10
C PRO A 30 1.88 4.96 -2.69
N HIS A 31 0.91 5.69 -2.14
CA HIS A 31 0.94 6.17 -0.75
C HIS A 31 -0.26 5.61 0.02
N PRO A 32 -0.12 5.37 1.33
CA PRO A 32 -1.24 4.94 2.14
C PRO A 32 -2.29 6.04 2.30
N THR A 33 -3.54 5.65 2.41
CA THR A 33 -4.58 6.57 2.90
C THR A 33 -4.42 6.78 4.40
N HIS A 34 -4.63 8.01 4.84
CA HIS A 34 -4.68 8.37 6.27
C HIS A 34 -6.11 8.78 6.71
N ASN A 35 -7.09 8.60 5.82
CA ASN A 35 -8.49 8.85 6.13
C ASN A 35 -9.00 7.76 7.08
N GLN A 36 -9.27 8.14 8.33
CA GLN A 36 -9.67 7.23 9.40
C GLN A 36 -11.02 6.56 9.13
N ASP A 37 -11.97 7.25 8.51
CA ASP A 37 -13.26 6.66 8.16
C ASP A 37 -13.12 5.59 7.09
N GLN A 38 -12.27 5.83 6.09
CA GLN A 38 -11.94 4.86 5.05
C GLN A 38 -11.21 3.64 5.65
N LEU A 39 -10.23 3.84 6.53
CA LEU A 39 -9.51 2.76 7.19
C LEU A 39 -10.44 1.89 8.04
N LYS A 40 -11.36 2.52 8.77
CA LYS A 40 -12.38 1.82 9.57
C LYS A 40 -13.31 0.99 8.69
N ALA A 41 -13.77 1.53 7.56
CA ALA A 41 -14.61 0.80 6.61
C ALA A 41 -13.85 -0.37 5.97
N VAL A 42 -12.62 -0.17 5.54
CA VAL A 42 -11.74 -1.24 5.03
C VAL A 42 -11.54 -2.34 6.07
N ALA A 43 -11.29 -1.97 7.33
CA ALA A 43 -11.13 -2.93 8.41
C ALA A 43 -12.39 -3.81 8.63
N ALA A 44 -13.57 -3.19 8.61
CA ALA A 44 -14.84 -3.90 8.75
C ALA A 44 -15.08 -4.87 7.59
N GLU A 45 -14.87 -4.42 6.36
CA GLU A 45 -15.01 -5.25 5.16
C GLU A 45 -13.98 -6.38 5.10
N ALA A 46 -12.71 -6.11 5.45
CA ALA A 46 -11.67 -7.12 5.50
C ALA A 46 -11.95 -8.17 6.60
N SER A 47 -12.43 -7.74 7.77
CA SER A 47 -12.87 -8.66 8.83
C SER A 47 -13.98 -9.59 8.34
N HIS A 48 -14.94 -9.05 7.59
CA HIS A 48 -16.01 -9.86 6.98
C HIS A 48 -15.44 -10.86 5.96
N LEU A 49 -14.45 -10.49 5.15
CA LEU A 49 -13.81 -11.42 4.21
C LEU A 49 -13.11 -12.57 4.93
N VAL A 50 -12.39 -12.32 6.03
CA VAL A 50 -11.76 -13.39 6.84
C VAL A 50 -12.79 -14.39 7.35
N THR A 51 -13.96 -13.92 7.76
CA THR A 51 -15.04 -14.80 8.27
C THR A 51 -15.79 -15.52 7.15
N THR A 52 -15.97 -14.88 6.00
CA THR A 52 -16.67 -15.44 4.83
C THR A 52 -15.86 -16.53 4.13
N TYR A 53 -14.52 -16.39 4.14
CA TYR A 53 -13.61 -17.36 3.54
C TYR A 53 -12.75 -18.05 4.61
N PRO A 54 -13.34 -18.94 5.44
CA PRO A 54 -12.57 -19.65 6.46
C PRO A 54 -11.61 -20.62 5.76
N LEU A 55 -10.31 -20.35 5.84
CA LEU A 55 -9.31 -21.20 5.24
C LEU A 55 -9.01 -22.40 6.14
N GLY A 56 -9.22 -23.59 5.62
CA GLY A 56 -8.82 -24.84 6.28
C GLY A 56 -7.30 -25.01 6.28
N LYS A 57 -6.80 -26.00 7.05
CA LYS A 57 -5.35 -26.27 7.20
C LYS A 57 -4.61 -26.54 5.87
N SER A 58 -5.32 -26.95 4.83
CA SER A 58 -4.77 -27.27 3.51
C SER A 58 -4.75 -26.10 2.52
N VAL A 59 -5.53 -25.05 2.78
CA VAL A 59 -5.65 -23.90 1.88
C VAL A 59 -4.87 -22.75 2.48
N ARG A 60 -3.79 -22.34 1.81
CA ARG A 60 -2.90 -21.27 2.30
C ARG A 60 -3.42 -19.87 2.02
N TRP A 61 -4.20 -19.70 0.96
CA TRP A 61 -4.74 -18.40 0.54
C TRP A 61 -5.83 -18.58 -0.52
N VAL A 62 -6.72 -17.60 -0.62
CA VAL A 62 -7.75 -17.49 -1.65
C VAL A 62 -7.71 -16.08 -2.23
N GLU A 63 -7.59 -15.96 -3.54
CA GLU A 63 -7.72 -14.69 -4.24
C GLU A 63 -9.18 -14.37 -4.53
N ILE A 64 -9.60 -13.17 -4.15
CA ILE A 64 -10.97 -12.70 -4.34
C ILE A 64 -11.07 -12.00 -5.71
N GLN A 65 -11.99 -12.47 -6.54
CA GLN A 65 -12.23 -11.89 -7.86
C GLN A 65 -12.69 -10.43 -7.72
N ASN A 66 -12.27 -9.57 -8.64
CA ASN A 66 -12.49 -8.12 -8.58
C ASN A 66 -13.95 -7.70 -8.45
N TYR A 67 -14.89 -8.43 -9.08
CA TYR A 67 -16.33 -8.15 -8.97
C TYR A 67 -16.95 -8.51 -7.61
N LYS A 68 -16.18 -9.17 -6.74
CA LYS A 68 -16.54 -9.49 -5.35
C LYS A 68 -15.85 -8.62 -4.31
N TRP A 69 -15.04 -7.66 -4.74
CA TRP A 69 -14.39 -6.77 -3.79
C TRP A 69 -15.41 -5.88 -3.09
N PRO A 70 -15.37 -5.80 -1.75
CA PRO A 70 -16.19 -4.85 -1.03
C PRO A 70 -15.90 -3.39 -1.44
N PRO A 71 -16.89 -2.50 -1.35
CA PRO A 71 -16.78 -1.13 -1.88
C PRO A 71 -15.58 -0.34 -1.36
N SER A 72 -15.33 -0.32 -0.05
CA SER A 72 -14.23 0.45 0.54
C SER A 72 -12.87 -0.12 0.16
N ILE A 73 -12.77 -1.44 0.00
CA ILE A 73 -11.56 -2.10 -0.51
C ILE A 73 -11.38 -1.77 -1.99
N ALA A 74 -12.44 -1.78 -2.78
CA ALA A 74 -12.38 -1.45 -4.21
C ALA A 74 -11.94 0.01 -4.45
N GLU A 75 -12.32 0.95 -3.58
CA GLU A 75 -11.89 2.34 -3.63
C GLU A 75 -10.37 2.53 -3.50
N LEU A 76 -9.68 1.60 -2.85
CA LEU A 76 -8.21 1.58 -2.78
C LEU A 76 -7.55 1.24 -4.13
N LYS A 77 -8.34 0.88 -5.15
CA LYS A 77 -7.89 0.47 -6.49
C LYS A 77 -6.85 -0.65 -6.45
N PRO A 78 -7.15 -1.76 -5.78
CA PRO A 78 -6.21 -2.85 -5.68
C PRO A 78 -5.94 -3.52 -7.04
N SER A 79 -4.76 -4.11 -7.19
CA SER A 79 -4.45 -5.05 -8.27
C SER A 79 -4.86 -6.47 -7.90
N SER A 80 -4.86 -6.81 -6.61
CA SER A 80 -5.35 -8.08 -6.09
C SER A 80 -5.78 -7.96 -4.63
N VAL A 81 -6.72 -8.83 -4.25
CA VAL A 81 -7.18 -8.99 -2.86
C VAL A 81 -7.11 -10.47 -2.51
N THR A 82 -6.34 -10.79 -1.49
CA THR A 82 -6.06 -12.17 -1.07
C THR A 82 -6.42 -12.36 0.39
N VAL A 83 -7.23 -13.38 0.68
CA VAL A 83 -7.50 -13.81 2.05
C VAL A 83 -6.51 -14.90 2.43
N ARG A 84 -5.89 -14.74 3.58
CA ARG A 84 -4.98 -15.70 4.22
C ARG A 84 -5.51 -16.06 5.60
N PRO A 85 -5.00 -17.09 6.26
CA PRO A 85 -5.41 -17.40 7.63
C PRO A 85 -5.22 -16.19 8.55
N GLY A 86 -6.34 -15.64 9.06
CA GLY A 86 -6.34 -14.48 9.96
C GLY A 86 -5.92 -13.14 9.36
N MET A 87 -5.80 -13.03 8.02
CA MET A 87 -5.33 -11.83 7.35
C MET A 87 -6.02 -11.62 6.00
N VAL A 88 -6.22 -10.35 5.62
CA VAL A 88 -6.51 -9.96 4.22
C VAL A 88 -5.35 -9.13 3.72
N GLU A 89 -4.84 -9.46 2.55
CA GLU A 89 -3.80 -8.73 1.85
C GLU A 89 -4.40 -8.03 0.62
N ILE A 90 -4.23 -6.71 0.54
CA ILE A 90 -4.77 -5.85 -0.53
C ILE A 90 -3.58 -5.23 -1.25
N THR A 91 -3.18 -5.79 -2.37
CA THR A 91 -2.05 -5.27 -3.17
C THR A 91 -2.54 -4.15 -4.08
N THR A 92 -1.97 -2.97 -3.98
CA THR A 92 -2.28 -1.83 -4.84
C THR A 92 -1.37 -1.74 -6.05
N LYS A 93 -0.09 -2.07 -5.87
CA LYS A 93 0.89 -2.11 -6.96
C LYS A 93 1.90 -3.21 -6.70
N SER A 94 2.04 -4.12 -7.65
CA SER A 94 3.04 -5.19 -7.57
C SER A 94 4.43 -4.68 -7.97
N PHE A 95 5.47 -5.22 -7.33
CA PHE A 95 6.86 -4.95 -7.63
C PHE A 95 7.68 -6.21 -7.31
N PHE A 96 8.08 -6.97 -8.34
CA PHE A 96 8.70 -8.30 -8.18
C PHE A 96 7.88 -9.21 -7.25
N ASP A 97 8.50 -9.76 -6.20
CA ASP A 97 7.86 -10.66 -5.24
C ASP A 97 7.08 -9.93 -4.13
N ALA A 98 7.10 -8.61 -4.13
CA ALA A 98 6.47 -7.76 -3.13
C ALA A 98 5.60 -6.67 -3.79
N GLY A 99 5.58 -5.47 -3.22
CA GLY A 99 4.87 -4.30 -3.75
C GLY A 99 4.30 -3.46 -2.64
N TRP A 100 3.42 -2.58 -3.04
CA TRP A 100 2.69 -1.69 -2.13
C TRP A 100 1.29 -2.23 -1.89
N GLY A 101 0.82 -2.08 -0.67
CA GLY A 101 -0.53 -2.49 -0.36
C GLY A 101 -0.89 -2.37 1.11
N TYR A 102 -2.09 -2.83 1.41
CA TYR A 102 -2.61 -2.88 2.76
C TYR A 102 -2.70 -4.33 3.24
N GLY A 103 -2.54 -4.51 4.53
CA GLY A 103 -2.84 -5.74 5.22
C GLY A 103 -3.85 -5.47 6.32
N PHE A 104 -4.82 -6.34 6.50
CA PHE A 104 -5.71 -6.31 7.66
C PHE A 104 -5.51 -7.55 8.49
N THR A 105 -5.25 -7.39 9.77
CA THR A 105 -5.22 -8.48 10.75
C THR A 105 -5.43 -7.95 12.16
N LEU A 106 -6.01 -8.77 13.02
CA LEU A 106 -6.11 -8.49 14.46
C LEU A 106 -4.86 -8.97 15.23
N ASP A 107 -4.06 -9.85 14.62
CA ASP A 107 -2.82 -10.35 15.19
C ASP A 107 -1.66 -10.08 14.23
N LYS A 108 -0.70 -9.25 14.64
CA LYS A 108 0.49 -8.89 13.86
C LYS A 108 1.31 -10.11 13.41
N GLN A 109 1.23 -11.22 14.11
CA GLN A 109 1.93 -12.45 13.73
C GLN A 109 1.40 -13.09 12.45
N ASN A 110 0.19 -12.73 12.02
CA ASN A 110 -0.39 -13.18 10.77
C ASN A 110 0.10 -12.38 9.55
N LEU A 111 0.79 -11.26 9.75
CA LEU A 111 1.35 -10.47 8.65
C LEU A 111 2.35 -11.30 7.85
N THR A 112 2.21 -11.24 6.53
CA THR A 112 3.18 -11.84 5.62
C THR A 112 4.47 -11.02 5.63
N MET A 113 5.60 -11.65 5.34
CA MET A 113 6.93 -11.04 5.39
C MET A 113 7.34 -10.61 6.81
N LEU A 114 8.41 -9.83 6.92
CA LEU A 114 8.89 -9.30 8.20
C LEU A 114 7.94 -8.21 8.71
N VAL A 115 7.68 -8.21 10.01
CA VAL A 115 6.77 -7.24 10.65
C VAL A 115 7.24 -5.79 10.44
N GLU A 116 8.56 -5.58 10.35
CA GLU A 116 9.18 -4.27 10.10
C GLU A 116 8.82 -3.68 8.74
N CYS A 117 8.40 -4.52 7.78
CA CYS A 117 7.94 -4.06 6.47
C CYS A 117 6.56 -3.42 6.49
N TRP A 118 5.85 -3.53 7.61
CA TRP A 118 4.49 -3.06 7.78
C TRP A 118 4.42 -1.88 8.75
N SER A 119 3.75 -0.82 8.33
CA SER A 119 3.43 0.36 9.14
C SER A 119 1.97 0.34 9.55
N GLU A 120 1.68 0.44 10.83
CA GLU A 120 0.32 0.44 11.35
C GLU A 120 -0.39 1.77 11.03
N LEU A 121 -1.58 1.69 10.43
CA LEU A 121 -2.42 2.83 10.11
C LEU A 121 -3.59 3.02 11.09
N GLY A 122 -3.96 1.97 11.81
CA GLY A 122 -5.08 1.91 12.75
C GLY A 122 -6.12 0.86 12.36
N TYR A 123 -6.98 0.50 13.30
CA TYR A 123 -8.07 -0.49 13.15
C TYR A 123 -7.62 -1.88 12.68
N GLY A 124 -6.36 -2.26 12.93
CA GLY A 124 -5.79 -3.50 12.41
C GLY A 124 -5.41 -3.44 10.93
N VAL A 125 -5.41 -2.25 10.34
CA VAL A 125 -4.93 -2.01 8.98
C VAL A 125 -3.48 -1.55 9.01
N TYR A 126 -2.68 -2.14 8.14
CA TYR A 126 -1.26 -1.90 7.98
C TYR A 126 -0.95 -1.53 6.54
N TRP A 127 0.07 -0.72 6.33
CA TRP A 127 0.61 -0.39 5.02
C TRP A 127 1.97 -1.04 4.80
N ARG A 128 2.19 -1.55 3.60
CA ARG A 128 3.47 -2.13 3.18
C ARG A 128 3.96 -1.46 1.90
N GLY A 129 5.26 -1.12 1.89
CA GLY A 129 6.04 -0.85 0.68
C GLY A 129 6.92 -2.05 0.32
N PRO A 130 7.73 -1.95 -0.73
CA PRO A 130 8.78 -2.92 -1.03
C PRO A 130 9.76 -3.00 0.14
N CYS A 131 10.12 -4.20 0.53
CA CYS A 131 10.98 -4.45 1.70
C CYS A 131 12.21 -5.36 1.36
#